data_75db7493f01fd369ff6303804ca3d3a6
#
_entry.id   75db7493f01fd369ff6303804ca3d3a6
#
_cell.length_a   1.000
_cell.length_b   1.000
_cell.length_c   1.000
_cell.angle_alpha   90.00
_cell.angle_beta   90.00
_cell.angle_gamma   90.00
#
_symmetry.space_group_name_H-M   'P 1'
#
loop_
_entity.id
_entity.type
_entity.pdbx_description
1 polymer ?
#
loop_
_entity_poly.entity_id
_entity_poly.type
_entity_poly.pdbx_seq_one_letter_code
_entity_poly.pdbx_strand_id
1 'polypeptide(L)'
;GGGPGGYVAAIRAGQLGIPTVLIEGQSLGGTCLNVGCIPSKALIHVAEQFHTTQRYSSGTSPLGIKTQAPPLDIGQSGQWENGVVDRLTSGVGALLKKNGVKVIHGWARILDGKAVEVDGQRIECEHLLLATGSQTVDLPILPIGGAIISSTEALQPTAIPKRLTVVGAGYIGLELGIAYRKLGAEVTVVEARDRILPTYDKDL
;
A
#
# COMPACT_ATOMS: atom_id res chain seq x y z
N GLY A 1 -6.57 -11.97 -9.67
CA GLY A 1 -6.24 -10.67 -9.09
C GLY A 1 -5.13 -9.95 -9.84
N GLY A 2 -5.24 -8.62 -9.94
CA GLY A 2 -4.32 -7.73 -10.65
C GLY A 2 -3.27 -7.07 -9.75
N GLY A 3 -3.00 -7.64 -8.60
CA GLY A 3 -1.89 -7.25 -7.72
C GLY A 3 -0.53 -7.74 -8.24
N PRO A 4 0.58 -7.51 -7.48
CA PRO A 4 1.94 -7.83 -7.92
C PRO A 4 2.11 -9.29 -8.39
N GLY A 5 1.50 -10.26 -7.73
CA GLY A 5 1.54 -11.65 -8.15
C GLY A 5 0.84 -11.88 -9.50
N GLY A 6 -0.33 -11.25 -9.69
CA GLY A 6 -1.15 -11.45 -10.88
C GLY A 6 -0.66 -10.68 -12.10
N TYR A 7 -0.46 -9.34 -11.99
CA TYR A 7 -0.05 -8.57 -13.17
C TYR A 7 1.35 -8.94 -13.68
N VAL A 8 2.29 -9.27 -12.78
CA VAL A 8 3.63 -9.70 -13.19
C VAL A 8 3.56 -11.01 -13.96
N ALA A 9 2.83 -11.99 -13.42
CA ALA A 9 2.63 -13.27 -14.10
C ALA A 9 1.92 -13.12 -15.45
N ALA A 10 0.86 -12.28 -15.51
CA ALA A 10 0.11 -12.04 -16.73
C ALA A 10 0.96 -11.35 -17.81
N ILE A 11 1.73 -10.32 -17.46
CA ILE A 11 2.67 -9.67 -18.38
C ILE A 11 3.68 -10.68 -18.89
N ARG A 12 4.25 -11.51 -18.01
CA ARG A 12 5.22 -12.53 -18.43
C ARG A 12 4.62 -13.58 -19.34
N ALA A 13 3.42 -14.05 -19.05
CA ALA A 13 2.70 -14.97 -19.93
C ALA A 13 2.46 -14.36 -21.32
N GLY A 14 2.01 -13.11 -21.39
CA GLY A 14 1.84 -12.39 -22.65
C GLY A 14 3.16 -12.23 -23.43
N GLN A 15 4.28 -11.95 -22.77
CA GLN A 15 5.61 -11.91 -23.40
C GLN A 15 6.03 -13.25 -24.01
N LEU A 16 5.56 -14.35 -23.43
CA LEU A 16 5.79 -15.71 -23.93
C LEU A 16 4.78 -16.15 -25.00
N GLY A 17 3.88 -15.25 -25.41
CA GLY A 17 2.85 -15.56 -26.40
C GLY A 17 1.70 -16.43 -25.87
N ILE A 18 1.56 -16.57 -24.57
CA ILE A 18 0.50 -17.38 -23.96
C ILE A 18 -0.78 -16.52 -23.86
N PRO A 19 -1.91 -16.93 -24.49
CA PRO A 19 -3.18 -16.22 -24.36
C PRO A 19 -3.59 -16.13 -22.89
N THR A 20 -3.72 -14.90 -22.38
CA THR A 20 -3.89 -14.67 -20.94
C THR A 20 -5.05 -13.72 -20.67
N VAL A 21 -5.89 -14.11 -19.72
CA VAL A 21 -6.94 -13.26 -19.13
C VAL A 21 -6.57 -12.96 -17.67
N LEU A 22 -6.58 -11.69 -17.31
CA LEU A 22 -6.43 -11.25 -15.94
C LEU A 22 -7.77 -10.70 -15.44
N ILE A 23 -8.24 -11.22 -14.31
CA ILE A 23 -9.50 -10.78 -13.69
C ILE A 23 -9.16 -10.00 -12.42
N GLU A 24 -9.70 -8.78 -12.29
CA GLU A 24 -9.46 -7.89 -11.15
C GLU A 24 -10.78 -7.29 -10.65
N GLY A 25 -11.05 -7.47 -9.35
CA GLY A 25 -12.30 -7.01 -8.72
C GLY A 25 -12.28 -5.55 -8.27
N GLN A 26 -11.11 -4.93 -8.15
CA GLN A 26 -10.97 -3.55 -7.66
C GLN A 26 -10.10 -2.72 -8.61
N SER A 27 -8.80 -2.66 -8.35
CA SER A 27 -7.86 -1.84 -9.10
C SER A 27 -6.59 -2.60 -9.45
N LEU A 28 -6.13 -2.43 -10.69
CA LEU A 28 -4.81 -2.93 -11.09
C LEU A 28 -3.71 -2.40 -10.16
N GLY A 29 -2.71 -3.22 -9.92
CA GLY A 29 -1.64 -2.92 -8.97
C GLY A 29 -1.88 -3.49 -7.57
N GLY A 30 -3.13 -3.85 -7.24
CA GLY A 30 -3.52 -4.47 -5.97
C GLY A 30 -3.15 -3.64 -4.75
N THR A 31 -3.04 -4.28 -3.60
CA THR A 31 -2.68 -3.63 -2.33
C THR A 31 -1.39 -2.83 -2.44
N CYS A 32 -0.34 -3.38 -3.02
CA CYS A 32 0.98 -2.74 -3.05
C CYS A 32 0.95 -1.35 -3.70
N LEU A 33 0.34 -1.22 -4.89
CA LEU A 33 0.35 0.04 -5.62
C LEU A 33 -0.70 1.03 -5.10
N ASN A 34 -1.86 0.54 -4.68
CA ASN A 34 -2.99 1.41 -4.35
C ASN A 34 -3.07 1.82 -2.88
N VAL A 35 -2.82 0.88 -1.96
CA VAL A 35 -3.05 1.06 -0.51
C VAL A 35 -1.96 0.41 0.35
N GLY A 36 -0.74 0.29 -0.16
CA GLY A 36 0.35 -0.39 0.52
C GLY A 36 1.71 0.22 0.22
N CYS A 37 2.57 -0.53 -0.47
CA CYS A 37 3.99 -0.21 -0.65
C CYS A 37 4.23 1.19 -1.24
N ILE A 38 3.52 1.56 -2.29
CA ILE A 38 3.77 2.81 -3.00
C ILE A 38 3.32 4.01 -2.19
N PRO A 39 2.05 4.10 -1.75
CA PRO A 39 1.62 5.23 -0.93
C PRO A 39 2.37 5.30 0.41
N SER A 40 2.72 4.17 1.04
CA SER A 40 3.50 4.22 2.28
C SER A 40 4.90 4.81 2.07
N LYS A 41 5.59 4.46 0.99
CA LYS A 41 6.92 5.04 0.68
C LYS A 41 6.82 6.50 0.28
N ALA A 42 5.74 6.91 -0.37
CA ALA A 42 5.47 8.32 -0.66
C ALA A 42 5.26 9.11 0.64
N LEU A 43 4.41 8.64 1.54
CA LEU A 43 4.18 9.29 2.85
C LEU A 43 5.46 9.34 3.71
N ILE A 44 6.23 8.25 3.74
CA ILE A 44 7.52 8.20 4.44
C ILE A 44 8.48 9.23 3.86
N HIS A 45 8.54 9.38 2.54
CA HIS A 45 9.37 10.38 1.88
C HIS A 45 8.98 11.81 2.30
N VAL A 46 7.70 12.14 2.27
CA VAL A 46 7.19 13.44 2.74
C VAL A 46 7.56 13.67 4.21
N ALA A 47 7.35 12.68 5.06
CA ALA A 47 7.66 12.75 6.48
C ALA A 47 9.17 12.98 6.72
N GLU A 48 10.04 12.36 5.95
CA GLU A 48 11.50 12.54 6.05
C GLU A 48 11.92 13.95 5.64
N GLN A 49 11.40 14.47 4.52
CA GLN A 49 11.71 15.82 4.05
C GLN A 49 11.24 16.88 5.07
N PHE A 50 10.03 16.74 5.58
CA PHE A 50 9.47 17.62 6.59
C PHE A 50 10.31 17.60 7.88
N HIS A 51 10.60 16.40 8.40
CA HIS A 51 11.41 16.25 9.62
C HIS A 51 12.82 16.81 9.46
N THR A 52 13.46 16.57 8.32
CA THR A 52 14.79 17.11 8.01
C THR A 52 14.78 18.64 8.00
N THR A 53 13.77 19.24 7.37
CA THR A 53 13.62 20.70 7.33
C THR A 53 13.35 21.29 8.72
N GLN A 54 12.54 20.61 9.55
CA GLN A 54 12.33 21.00 10.96
C GLN A 54 13.65 20.99 11.74
N ARG A 55 14.49 19.98 11.56
CA ARG A 55 15.81 19.91 12.21
C ARG A 55 16.71 21.07 11.80
N TYR A 56 16.66 21.52 10.55
CA TYR A 56 17.40 22.68 10.09
C TYR A 56 16.87 23.98 10.71
N SER A 57 15.55 24.08 10.92
CA SER A 57 14.94 25.26 11.55
C SER A 57 15.20 25.36 13.05
N SER A 58 15.42 24.24 13.74
CA SER A 58 15.73 24.22 15.17
C SER A 58 17.16 24.68 15.51
N GLY A 59 18.02 24.87 14.49
CA GLY A 59 19.42 25.26 14.69
C GLY A 59 20.32 24.14 15.20
N THR A 60 19.84 22.91 15.31
CA THR A 60 20.58 21.75 15.85
C THR A 60 21.35 20.98 14.76
N SER A 61 21.30 21.42 13.52
CA SER A 61 21.99 20.74 12.42
C SER A 61 23.50 20.96 12.47
N PRO A 62 24.32 19.89 12.55
CA PRO A 62 25.79 19.98 12.52
C PRO A 62 26.31 20.47 11.18
N LEU A 63 25.48 20.47 10.13
CA LEU A 63 25.84 20.89 8.76
C LEU A 63 25.83 22.40 8.57
N GLY A 64 25.46 23.19 9.60
CA GLY A 64 25.37 24.64 9.52
C GLY A 64 24.18 25.15 8.67
N ILE A 65 23.31 24.27 8.19
CA ILE A 65 22.11 24.64 7.42
C ILE A 65 21.07 25.21 8.37
N LYS A 66 20.55 26.40 8.06
CA LYS A 66 19.49 27.07 8.82
C LYS A 66 18.33 27.43 7.89
N THR A 67 17.11 27.27 8.37
CA THR A 67 15.88 27.64 7.64
C THR A 67 14.80 28.05 8.62
N GLN A 68 13.66 28.53 8.11
CA GLN A 68 12.46 28.73 8.93
C GLN A 68 11.72 27.40 9.12
N ALA A 69 10.92 27.32 10.18
CA ALA A 69 10.06 26.15 10.41
C ALA A 69 9.09 25.97 9.23
N PRO A 70 9.09 24.80 8.57
CA PRO A 70 8.25 24.60 7.40
C PRO A 70 6.78 24.42 7.83
N PRO A 71 5.83 25.06 7.14
CA PRO A 71 4.44 24.63 7.20
C PRO A 71 4.31 23.27 6.51
N LEU A 72 3.33 22.46 6.94
CA LEU A 72 2.98 21.21 6.27
C LEU A 72 1.55 21.31 5.72
N ASP A 73 1.40 21.21 4.41
CA ASP A 73 0.12 20.99 3.75
C ASP A 73 -0.01 19.49 3.44
N ILE A 74 -0.65 18.77 4.34
CA ILE A 74 -0.83 17.31 4.19
C ILE A 74 -1.79 16.98 3.05
N GLY A 75 -2.72 17.87 2.71
CA GLY A 75 -3.63 17.70 1.57
C GLY A 75 -2.87 17.74 0.24
N GLN A 76 -1.93 18.69 0.08
CA GLN A 76 -1.06 18.75 -1.09
C GLN A 76 -0.15 17.52 -1.18
N SER A 77 0.36 17.03 -0.05
CA SER A 77 1.14 15.80 0.01
C SER A 77 0.35 14.60 -0.48
N GLY A 78 -0.91 14.46 -0.05
CA GLY A 78 -1.81 13.40 -0.50
C GLY A 78 -2.12 13.48 -2.01
N GLN A 79 -2.30 14.68 -2.56
CA GLN A 79 -2.49 14.86 -4.02
C GLN A 79 -1.24 14.39 -4.80
N TRP A 80 -0.04 14.73 -4.33
CA TRP A 80 1.20 14.25 -4.94
C TRP A 80 1.33 12.72 -4.86
N GLU A 81 1.02 12.14 -3.71
CA GLU A 81 1.01 10.69 -3.49
C GLU A 81 0.05 9.98 -4.46
N ASN A 82 -1.19 10.47 -4.58
CA ASN A 82 -2.17 9.94 -5.52
C ASN A 82 -1.65 9.99 -6.96
N GLY A 83 -1.00 11.07 -7.35
CA GLY A 83 -0.36 11.19 -8.67
C GLY A 83 0.75 10.16 -8.92
N VAL A 84 1.47 9.72 -7.88
CA VAL A 84 2.45 8.62 -7.97
C VAL A 84 1.74 7.29 -8.19
N VAL A 85 0.69 7.02 -7.41
CA VAL A 85 -0.12 5.79 -7.51
C VAL A 85 -0.76 5.68 -8.90
N ASP A 86 -1.42 6.74 -9.39
CA ASP A 86 -2.09 6.77 -10.69
C ASP A 86 -1.11 6.49 -11.84
N ARG A 87 0.08 7.06 -11.78
CA ARG A 87 1.11 6.83 -12.80
C ARG A 87 1.53 5.37 -12.86
N LEU A 88 1.71 4.72 -11.72
CA LEU A 88 2.15 3.34 -11.64
C LEU A 88 1.04 2.36 -12.02
N THR A 89 -0.17 2.58 -11.57
CA THR A 89 -1.32 1.73 -11.91
C THR A 89 -1.67 1.82 -13.40
N SER A 90 -1.63 3.05 -13.96
CA SER A 90 -1.78 3.26 -15.41
C SER A 90 -0.67 2.58 -16.20
N GLY A 91 0.57 2.60 -15.69
CA GLY A 91 1.70 1.89 -16.27
C GLY A 91 1.49 0.38 -16.33
N VAL A 92 0.95 -0.21 -15.27
CA VAL A 92 0.58 -1.65 -15.26
C VAL A 92 -0.47 -1.95 -16.32
N GLY A 93 -1.52 -1.14 -16.42
CA GLY A 93 -2.54 -1.27 -17.45
C GLY A 93 -1.96 -1.22 -18.88
N ALA A 94 -1.08 -0.26 -19.13
CA ALA A 94 -0.39 -0.12 -20.42
C ALA A 94 0.49 -1.34 -20.73
N LEU A 95 1.22 -1.88 -19.74
CA LEU A 95 2.05 -3.08 -19.93
C LEU A 95 1.21 -4.32 -20.19
N LEU A 96 0.12 -4.53 -19.50
CA LEU A 96 -0.82 -5.63 -19.76
C LEU A 96 -1.34 -5.55 -21.20
N LYS A 97 -1.84 -4.39 -21.61
CA LYS A 97 -2.33 -4.16 -22.99
C LYS A 97 -1.23 -4.40 -24.04
N LYS A 98 -0.02 -3.87 -23.82
CA LYS A 98 1.11 -4.04 -24.73
C LYS A 98 1.48 -5.50 -24.94
N ASN A 99 1.31 -6.34 -23.92
CA ASN A 99 1.62 -7.76 -23.98
C ASN A 99 0.39 -8.64 -24.30
N GLY A 100 -0.69 -8.07 -24.82
CA GLY A 100 -1.85 -8.81 -25.29
C GLY A 100 -2.69 -9.47 -24.19
N VAL A 101 -2.55 -9.04 -22.94
CA VAL A 101 -3.34 -9.56 -21.82
C VAL A 101 -4.72 -8.92 -21.84
N LYS A 102 -5.78 -9.75 -21.86
CA LYS A 102 -7.15 -9.28 -21.70
C LYS A 102 -7.46 -9.07 -20.22
N VAL A 103 -7.78 -7.85 -19.84
CA VAL A 103 -8.23 -7.54 -18.47
C VAL A 103 -9.74 -7.55 -18.42
N ILE A 104 -10.29 -8.27 -17.44
CA ILE A 104 -11.73 -8.29 -17.12
C ILE A 104 -11.88 -7.72 -15.71
N HIS A 105 -12.67 -6.66 -15.57
CA HIS A 105 -13.02 -6.12 -14.27
C HIS A 105 -14.22 -6.86 -13.70
N GLY A 106 -14.11 -7.33 -12.48
CA GLY A 106 -15.15 -8.06 -11.78
C GLY A 106 -14.58 -9.05 -10.76
N TRP A 107 -15.47 -9.58 -9.94
CA TRP A 107 -15.12 -10.59 -8.93
C TRP A 107 -15.30 -12.00 -9.50
N ALA A 108 -14.22 -12.77 -9.51
CA ALA A 108 -14.24 -14.13 -10.01
C ALA A 108 -14.72 -15.10 -8.93
N ARG A 109 -15.64 -15.97 -9.27
CA ARG A 109 -16.00 -17.16 -8.51
C ARG A 109 -15.33 -18.39 -9.16
N ILE A 110 -14.53 -19.10 -8.41
CA ILE A 110 -13.88 -20.33 -8.88
C ILE A 110 -14.94 -21.43 -8.96
N LEU A 111 -15.10 -22.02 -10.12
CA LEU A 111 -16.02 -23.13 -10.35
C LEU A 111 -15.31 -24.48 -10.15
N ASP A 112 -14.13 -24.59 -10.74
CA ASP A 112 -13.24 -25.76 -10.65
C ASP A 112 -11.80 -25.33 -10.96
N GLY A 113 -10.87 -26.27 -11.07
CA GLY A 113 -9.45 -25.97 -11.35
C GLY A 113 -9.16 -25.43 -12.75
N LYS A 114 -10.16 -25.36 -13.64
CA LYS A 114 -10.03 -24.91 -15.03
C LYS A 114 -11.10 -23.91 -15.47
N ALA A 115 -11.99 -23.50 -14.58
CA ALA A 115 -13.05 -22.57 -14.90
C ALA A 115 -13.35 -21.60 -13.75
N VAL A 116 -13.61 -20.37 -14.13
CA VAL A 116 -14.09 -19.31 -13.25
C VAL A 116 -15.33 -18.66 -13.85
N GLU A 117 -16.10 -17.99 -13.02
CA GLU A 117 -17.25 -17.18 -13.44
C GLU A 117 -17.07 -15.74 -13.01
N VAL A 118 -17.34 -14.79 -13.88
CA VAL A 118 -17.34 -13.35 -13.61
C VAL A 118 -18.63 -12.78 -14.21
N ASP A 119 -19.44 -12.14 -13.41
CA ASP A 119 -20.72 -11.52 -13.84
C ASP A 119 -21.59 -12.47 -14.68
N GLY A 120 -21.69 -13.74 -14.27
CA GLY A 120 -22.46 -14.76 -14.94
C GLY A 120 -21.79 -15.36 -16.20
N GLN A 121 -20.62 -14.86 -16.60
CA GLN A 121 -19.87 -15.43 -17.74
C GLN A 121 -18.86 -16.47 -17.23
N ARG A 122 -18.99 -17.68 -17.76
CA ARG A 122 -18.01 -18.76 -17.54
C ARG A 122 -16.79 -18.54 -18.43
N ILE A 123 -15.61 -18.59 -17.85
CA ILE A 123 -14.32 -18.50 -18.53
C ILE A 123 -13.54 -19.77 -18.25
N GLU A 124 -13.18 -20.49 -19.30
CA GLU A 124 -12.38 -21.70 -19.21
C GLU A 124 -10.90 -21.42 -19.49
N CYS A 125 -10.03 -22.17 -18.86
CA CYS A 125 -8.58 -22.06 -19.00
C CYS A 125 -7.89 -23.41 -18.84
N GLU A 126 -6.72 -23.56 -19.44
CA GLU A 126 -5.85 -24.71 -19.19
C GLU A 126 -5.17 -24.63 -17.83
N HIS A 127 -4.81 -23.41 -17.42
CA HIS A 127 -4.14 -23.13 -16.16
C HIS A 127 -4.82 -21.96 -15.44
N LEU A 128 -5.18 -22.16 -14.18
CA LEU A 128 -5.72 -21.15 -13.29
C LEU A 128 -4.66 -20.73 -12.28
N LEU A 129 -4.25 -19.45 -12.34
CA LEU A 129 -3.32 -18.86 -11.38
C LEU A 129 -4.10 -18.05 -10.34
N LEU A 130 -3.97 -18.45 -9.08
CA LEU A 130 -4.59 -17.75 -7.96
C LEU A 130 -3.64 -16.70 -7.40
N ALA A 131 -3.96 -15.42 -7.60
CA ALA A 131 -3.26 -14.26 -7.08
C ALA A 131 -4.25 -13.31 -6.40
N THR A 132 -5.04 -13.87 -5.49
CA THR A 132 -6.22 -13.24 -4.88
C THR A 132 -5.88 -12.13 -3.89
N GLY A 133 -4.59 -11.99 -3.51
CA GLY A 133 -4.12 -10.92 -2.64
C GLY A 133 -4.37 -11.20 -1.15
N SER A 134 -4.51 -10.12 -0.39
CA SER A 134 -4.71 -10.13 1.05
C SER A 134 -5.70 -9.05 1.45
N GLN A 135 -6.25 -9.17 2.64
CA GLN A 135 -7.12 -8.16 3.22
C GLN A 135 -6.64 -7.82 4.64
N THR A 136 -7.04 -6.66 5.12
CA THR A 136 -6.81 -6.26 6.51
C THR A 136 -7.52 -7.22 7.46
N VAL A 137 -6.82 -7.63 8.51
CA VAL A 137 -7.42 -8.44 9.57
C VAL A 137 -8.20 -7.50 10.50
N ASP A 138 -9.48 -7.77 10.65
CA ASP A 138 -10.32 -7.10 11.64
C ASP A 138 -10.27 -7.86 12.96
N LEU A 139 -9.96 -7.15 14.04
CA LEU A 139 -9.88 -7.74 15.37
C LEU A 139 -11.24 -7.54 16.08
N PRO A 140 -11.94 -8.61 16.50
CA PRO A 140 -13.25 -8.48 17.15
C PRO A 140 -13.24 -7.59 18.40
N ILE A 141 -12.11 -7.53 19.11
CA ILE A 141 -11.93 -6.68 20.30
C ILE A 141 -11.62 -5.23 19.96
N LEU A 142 -11.30 -4.92 18.68
CA LEU A 142 -10.92 -3.60 18.21
C LEU A 142 -11.40 -3.41 16.76
N PRO A 143 -12.72 -3.37 16.54
CA PRO A 143 -13.28 -3.29 15.20
C PRO A 143 -12.92 -1.96 14.53
N ILE A 144 -12.62 -2.01 13.24
CA ILE A 144 -12.30 -0.83 12.43
C ILE A 144 -13.54 0.05 12.32
N GLY A 145 -13.39 1.36 12.60
CA GLY A 145 -14.43 2.38 12.52
C GLY A 145 -14.21 3.54 13.48
N GLY A 146 -14.74 4.70 13.14
CA GLY A 146 -14.58 5.91 13.94
C GLY A 146 -13.12 6.32 14.10
N ALA A 147 -12.60 6.27 15.33
CA ALA A 147 -11.20 6.59 15.62
C ALA A 147 -10.22 5.43 15.38
N ILE A 148 -10.73 4.24 15.06
CA ILE A 148 -9.93 3.04 14.77
C ILE A 148 -9.86 2.88 13.27
N ILE A 149 -8.68 3.04 12.72
CA ILE A 149 -8.42 2.99 11.28
C ILE A 149 -7.46 1.86 10.93
N SER A 150 -7.53 1.37 9.71
CA SER A 150 -6.55 0.44 9.18
C SER A 150 -5.34 1.17 8.59
N SER A 151 -4.37 0.39 8.09
CA SER A 151 -3.25 0.97 7.33
C SER A 151 -3.69 1.69 6.05
N THR A 152 -4.84 1.32 5.49
CA THR A 152 -5.39 1.95 4.28
C THR A 152 -5.77 3.40 4.53
N GLU A 153 -6.55 3.67 5.57
CA GLU A 153 -6.96 5.03 5.94
C GLU A 153 -5.76 5.84 6.46
N ALA A 154 -4.82 5.18 7.14
CA ALA A 154 -3.62 5.82 7.65
C ALA A 154 -2.67 6.32 6.55
N LEU A 155 -2.79 5.85 5.31
CA LEU A 155 -2.02 6.33 4.17
C LEU A 155 -2.55 7.66 3.60
N GLN A 156 -3.79 8.02 3.88
CA GLN A 156 -4.42 9.25 3.35
C GLN A 156 -4.95 10.14 4.46
N PRO A 157 -4.08 10.64 5.36
CA PRO A 157 -4.53 11.52 6.44
C PRO A 157 -5.03 12.86 5.90
N THR A 158 -6.20 13.30 6.40
CA THR A 158 -6.70 14.66 6.15
C THR A 158 -6.08 15.68 7.12
N ALA A 159 -5.57 15.18 8.25
CA ALA A 159 -4.84 15.96 9.26
C ALA A 159 -3.92 15.04 10.05
N ILE A 160 -2.81 15.56 10.55
CA ILE A 160 -1.92 14.79 11.44
C ILE A 160 -2.51 14.80 12.86
N PRO A 161 -2.81 13.64 13.44
CA PRO A 161 -3.34 13.55 14.79
C PRO A 161 -2.29 13.98 15.81
N LYS A 162 -2.72 14.59 16.91
CA LYS A 162 -1.81 14.92 18.03
C LYS A 162 -1.22 13.65 18.66
N ARG A 163 -2.02 12.59 18.79
CA ARG A 163 -1.63 11.30 19.36
C ARG A 163 -2.13 10.18 18.46
N LEU A 164 -1.27 9.20 18.21
CA LEU A 164 -1.55 8.01 17.45
C LEU A 164 -1.10 6.78 18.23
N THR A 165 -2.01 5.83 18.44
CA THR A 165 -1.66 4.51 18.96
C THR A 165 -1.66 3.51 17.82
N VAL A 166 -0.53 2.85 17.62
CA VAL A 166 -0.36 1.79 16.62
C VAL A 166 -0.50 0.44 17.34
N VAL A 167 -1.46 -0.36 16.93
CA VAL A 167 -1.68 -1.71 17.44
C VAL A 167 -1.05 -2.72 16.51
N GLY A 168 0.00 -3.38 16.98
CA GLY A 168 0.85 -4.28 16.22
C GLY A 168 2.17 -3.64 15.78
N ALA A 169 3.28 -4.23 16.22
CA ALA A 169 4.65 -3.80 15.89
C ALA A 169 5.27 -4.59 14.73
N GLY A 170 4.46 -4.94 13.75
CA GLY A 170 4.93 -5.42 12.44
C GLY A 170 5.48 -4.26 11.59
N TYR A 171 6.08 -4.59 10.43
CA TYR A 171 6.73 -3.58 9.58
C TYR A 171 5.76 -2.46 9.14
N ILE A 172 4.50 -2.77 8.83
CA ILE A 172 3.50 -1.75 8.43
C ILE A 172 3.26 -0.76 9.57
N GLY A 173 2.99 -1.26 10.78
CA GLY A 173 2.74 -0.41 11.94
C GLY A 173 3.93 0.46 12.29
N LEU A 174 5.14 -0.10 12.25
CA LEU A 174 6.36 0.65 12.55
C LEU A 174 6.69 1.69 11.47
N GLU A 175 6.59 1.36 10.18
CA GLU A 175 6.82 2.29 9.08
C GLU A 175 5.88 3.50 9.17
N LEU A 176 4.57 3.25 9.29
CA LEU A 176 3.58 4.33 9.40
C LEU A 176 3.72 5.08 10.72
N GLY A 177 3.94 4.41 11.84
CA GLY A 177 4.18 5.05 13.13
C GLY A 177 5.38 6.00 13.09
N ILE A 178 6.49 5.59 12.48
CA ILE A 178 7.67 6.45 12.29
C ILE A 178 7.35 7.65 11.39
N ALA A 179 6.61 7.45 10.30
CA ALA A 179 6.20 8.54 9.42
C ALA A 179 5.36 9.57 10.19
N TYR A 180 4.32 9.12 10.89
CA TYR A 180 3.48 10.01 11.70
C TYR A 180 4.27 10.71 12.82
N ARG A 181 5.22 10.01 13.45
CA ARG A 181 6.11 10.63 14.45
C ARG A 181 6.93 11.77 13.85
N LYS A 182 7.47 11.59 12.65
CA LYS A 182 8.22 12.61 11.90
C LYS A 182 7.33 13.77 11.46
N LEU A 183 6.06 13.51 11.18
CA LEU A 183 5.05 14.53 10.86
C LEU A 183 4.53 15.30 12.09
N GLY A 184 4.96 14.92 13.29
CA GLY A 184 4.67 15.66 14.53
C GLY A 184 3.67 15.01 15.48
N ALA A 185 3.15 13.82 15.19
CA ALA A 185 2.31 13.06 16.11
C ALA A 185 3.12 12.52 17.31
N GLU A 186 2.48 12.44 18.47
CA GLU A 186 2.95 11.60 19.57
C GLU A 186 2.50 10.15 19.27
N VAL A 187 3.45 9.23 19.14
CA VAL A 187 3.16 7.87 18.72
C VAL A 187 3.47 6.87 19.82
N THR A 188 2.50 6.02 20.12
CA THR A 188 2.63 4.86 21.01
C THR A 188 2.41 3.59 20.21
N VAL A 189 3.28 2.60 20.37
CA VAL A 189 3.14 1.28 19.74
C VAL A 189 2.80 0.26 20.80
N VAL A 190 1.77 -0.55 20.55
CA VAL A 190 1.32 -1.65 21.41
C VAL A 190 1.49 -2.95 20.65
N GLU A 191 2.24 -3.89 21.23
CA GLU A 191 2.48 -5.21 20.67
C GLU A 191 2.08 -6.29 21.69
N ALA A 192 1.41 -7.32 21.23
CA ALA A 192 0.95 -8.42 22.07
C ALA A 192 2.06 -9.44 22.37
N ARG A 193 3.12 -9.48 21.56
CA ARG A 193 4.26 -10.36 21.73
C ARG A 193 5.38 -9.66 22.49
N ASP A 194 6.40 -10.40 22.85
CA ASP A 194 7.54 -9.96 23.65
C ASP A 194 8.55 -9.07 22.93
N ARG A 195 8.40 -8.92 21.59
CA ARG A 195 9.29 -8.08 20.79
C ARG A 195 8.59 -7.47 19.56
N ILE A 196 9.15 -6.39 19.06
CA ILE A 196 8.78 -5.84 17.75
C ILE A 196 9.22 -6.77 16.61
N LEU A 197 8.62 -6.66 15.43
CA LEU A 197 8.93 -7.47 14.24
C LEU A 197 9.01 -8.98 14.57
N PRO A 198 8.01 -9.57 15.22
CA PRO A 198 8.10 -10.89 15.82
C PRO A 198 8.31 -12.03 14.81
N THR A 199 8.06 -11.80 13.53
CA THR A 199 8.24 -12.76 12.43
C THR A 199 9.60 -12.67 11.75
N TYR A 200 10.42 -11.71 12.12
CA TYR A 200 11.78 -11.53 11.58
C TYR A 200 12.82 -12.23 12.45
N ASP A 201 14.04 -12.35 11.91
CA ASP A 201 15.16 -12.89 12.65
C ASP A 201 15.41 -12.08 13.94
N LYS A 202 15.92 -12.76 14.98
CA LYS A 202 16.16 -12.13 16.28
C LYS A 202 17.34 -11.15 16.26
N ASP A 203 18.22 -11.30 15.29
CA ASP A 203 19.41 -10.45 15.15
C ASP A 203 19.08 -9.09 14.46
N LEU A 204 17.81 -8.90 14.04
CA LEU A 204 17.28 -7.63 13.52
C LEU A 204 16.60 -6.81 14.61
#